data_c096a67438273888f84ff463341cfff8
#
_entry.id   c096a67438273888f84ff463341cfff8
#
_cell.length_a   1.000
_cell.length_b   1.000
_cell.length_c   1.000
_cell.angle_alpha   90.00
_cell.angle_beta   90.00
_cell.angle_gamma   90.00
#
_symmetry.space_group_name_H-M   'P 1'
#
loop_
_entity.id
_entity.type
_entity.pdbx_description
1 polymer ?
#
loop_
_entity_poly.entity_id
_entity_poly.type
_entity_poly.pdbx_seq_one_letter_code
_entity_poly.pdbx_strand_id
1 'polypeptide(L)'
;MSFEHPNRNNESMIDVERDIMGRPSERNTTNLDLRRMKMILDVMGHPEESFRVVHITGTNGKGSTARMVESICRTYGMRTGLYTSPHLEHVNERIAIDGQQLSDDDFVDAWDQVRDLIAIVDMKMEELGKPKMSFFEVLTAMAIWKFADAPVDVAIVEVGMGGRWDATNVLDADAAIIGPIDMDHMAWLGDT
;
A
#
# COMPACT_ATOMS: atom_id res chain seq x y z
N MET A 1 -24.36 6.75 15.02
CA MET A 1 -24.59 8.00 14.25
C MET A 1 -23.62 7.92 13.09
N SER A 2 -24.10 7.61 11.88
CA SER A 2 -23.30 7.64 10.67
C SER A 2 -23.05 9.09 10.30
N PHE A 3 -21.79 9.50 10.29
CA PHE A 3 -21.41 10.79 9.72
C PHE A 3 -21.54 10.65 8.19
N GLU A 4 -22.61 11.21 7.63
CA GLU A 4 -22.67 11.43 6.19
C GLU A 4 -21.59 12.48 5.84
N HIS A 5 -20.55 12.08 5.11
CA HIS A 5 -19.58 13.02 4.54
C HIS A 5 -20.26 13.81 3.41
N PRO A 6 -20.26 15.15 3.45
CA PRO A 6 -21.04 15.99 2.54
C PRO A 6 -20.43 16.19 1.15
N ASN A 7 -19.50 15.38 0.71
CA ASN A 7 -18.89 15.49 -0.63
C ASN A 7 -18.47 14.12 -1.19
N ARG A 8 -19.43 13.21 -1.36
CA ARG A 8 -19.20 12.10 -2.29
C ARG A 8 -19.22 12.70 -3.70
N ASN A 9 -18.05 12.98 -4.26
CA ASN A 9 -17.94 13.05 -5.70
C ASN A 9 -18.42 11.70 -6.21
N ASN A 10 -19.28 11.70 -7.21
CA ASN A 10 -19.89 10.51 -7.79
C ASN A 10 -18.86 9.77 -8.67
N GLU A 11 -17.60 9.62 -8.17
CA GLU A 11 -16.52 8.95 -8.86
C GLU A 11 -16.76 7.44 -8.83
N SER A 12 -16.70 6.83 -9.99
CA SER A 12 -16.79 5.37 -10.08
C SER A 12 -15.42 4.74 -9.79
N MET A 13 -15.42 3.45 -9.39
CA MET A 13 -14.18 2.67 -9.25
C MET A 13 -13.28 2.78 -10.49
N ILE A 14 -13.87 2.82 -11.71
CA ILE A 14 -13.14 2.95 -12.98
C ILE A 14 -12.40 4.30 -13.08
N ASP A 15 -13.00 5.38 -12.59
CA ASP A 15 -12.37 6.70 -12.61
C ASP A 15 -11.22 6.76 -11.62
N VAL A 16 -11.40 6.24 -10.41
CA VAL A 16 -10.35 6.13 -9.38
C VAL A 16 -9.20 5.25 -9.87
N GLU A 17 -9.49 4.09 -10.44
CA GLU A 17 -8.46 3.20 -11.00
C GLU A 17 -7.67 3.92 -12.10
N ARG A 18 -8.34 4.65 -13.00
CA ARG A 18 -7.68 5.43 -14.06
C ARG A 18 -6.75 6.50 -13.50
N ASP A 19 -7.17 7.22 -12.48
CA ASP A 19 -6.37 8.27 -11.82
C ASP A 19 -5.12 7.67 -11.17
N ILE A 20 -5.28 6.57 -10.45
CA ILE A 20 -4.17 5.90 -9.78
C ILE A 20 -3.22 5.26 -10.80
N MET A 21 -3.73 4.57 -11.82
CA MET A 21 -2.90 3.93 -12.87
C MET A 21 -2.22 4.94 -13.79
N GLY A 22 -2.75 6.15 -13.93
CA GLY A 22 -2.12 7.26 -14.66
C GLY A 22 -0.88 7.84 -13.99
N ARG A 23 -0.57 7.44 -12.76
CA ARG A 23 0.58 7.92 -12.00
C ARG A 23 1.90 7.31 -12.48
N PRO A 24 3.04 7.96 -12.18
CA PRO A 24 4.36 7.39 -12.51
C PRO A 24 4.49 5.95 -11.98
N SER A 25 5.03 5.06 -12.81
CA SER A 25 5.43 3.72 -12.36
C SER A 25 6.80 3.80 -11.70
N GLU A 26 7.00 3.06 -10.58
CA GLU A 26 8.32 2.89 -9.97
C GLU A 26 9.36 2.40 -10.99
N ARG A 27 8.92 1.60 -11.95
CA ARG A 27 9.77 1.07 -13.03
C ARG A 27 10.34 2.15 -13.95
N ASN A 28 9.80 3.36 -13.92
CA ASN A 28 10.25 4.49 -14.74
C ASN A 28 11.06 5.52 -13.93
N THR A 29 11.28 5.31 -12.64
CA THR A 29 12.04 6.24 -11.80
C THR A 29 13.37 5.61 -11.35
N THR A 30 14.46 6.26 -11.70
CA THR A 30 15.82 5.91 -11.21
C THR A 30 16.08 6.35 -9.77
N ASN A 31 15.13 7.07 -9.16
CA ASN A 31 15.21 7.58 -7.79
C ASN A 31 14.28 6.77 -6.88
N LEU A 32 14.77 5.60 -6.46
CA LEU A 32 14.18 4.85 -5.38
C LEU A 32 14.51 5.56 -4.05
N ASP A 33 13.56 6.27 -3.47
CA ASP A 33 13.70 6.87 -2.14
C ASP A 33 12.36 6.85 -1.41
N LEU A 34 12.40 6.85 -0.08
CA LEU A 34 11.22 6.75 0.76
C LEU A 34 10.65 8.13 1.18
N ARG A 35 11.15 9.24 0.62
CA ARG A 35 10.73 10.58 1.07
C ARG A 35 9.26 10.83 0.87
N ARG A 36 8.70 10.45 -0.29
CA ARG A 36 7.27 10.60 -0.58
C ARG A 36 6.43 9.81 0.41
N MET A 37 6.81 8.57 0.67
CA MET A 37 6.12 7.72 1.65
C MET A 37 6.21 8.27 3.07
N LYS A 38 7.38 8.71 3.52
CA LYS A 38 7.51 9.35 4.84
C LYS A 38 6.66 10.62 4.94
N MET A 39 6.66 11.45 3.89
CA MET A 39 5.89 12.68 3.86
C MET A 39 4.37 12.41 3.86
N ILE A 40 3.89 11.38 3.15
CA ILE A 40 2.47 11.04 3.20
C ILE A 40 2.08 10.51 4.59
N LEU A 41 2.90 9.70 5.25
CA LEU A 41 2.65 9.25 6.61
C LEU A 41 2.60 10.43 7.60
N ASP A 42 3.54 11.39 7.48
CA ASP A 42 3.54 12.62 8.28
C ASP A 42 2.21 13.40 8.14
N VAL A 43 1.73 13.61 6.91
CA VAL A 43 0.47 14.36 6.69
C VAL A 43 -0.77 13.56 7.03
N MET A 44 -0.71 12.23 7.03
CA MET A 44 -1.77 11.33 7.49
C MET A 44 -1.82 11.22 9.02
N GLY A 45 -0.80 11.68 9.74
CA GLY A 45 -0.71 11.61 11.20
C GLY A 45 -0.29 10.24 11.72
N HIS A 46 0.56 9.53 10.98
CA HIS A 46 1.15 8.23 11.34
C HIS A 46 0.14 7.11 11.63
N PRO A 47 -0.79 6.82 10.69
CA PRO A 47 -1.78 5.75 10.89
C PRO A 47 -1.14 4.37 11.03
N GLU A 48 0.07 4.16 10.49
CA GLU A 48 0.85 2.92 10.60
C GLU A 48 1.21 2.53 12.03
N GLU A 49 1.20 3.46 12.96
CA GLU A 49 1.48 3.19 14.38
C GLU A 49 0.30 2.54 15.12
N SER A 50 -0.88 2.45 14.49
CA SER A 50 -2.10 1.95 15.13
C SER A 50 -2.28 0.43 15.07
N PHE A 51 -1.44 -0.30 14.31
CA PHE A 51 -1.52 -1.74 14.13
C PHE A 51 -0.13 -2.39 14.08
N ARG A 52 -0.07 -3.70 14.32
CA ARG A 52 1.17 -4.49 14.15
C ARG A 52 1.40 -4.83 12.68
N VAL A 53 2.66 -5.07 12.31
CA VAL A 53 3.03 -5.37 10.92
C VAL A 53 3.83 -6.66 10.82
N VAL A 54 3.41 -7.54 9.91
CA VAL A 54 4.22 -8.63 9.38
C VAL A 54 4.63 -8.28 7.96
N HIS A 55 5.91 -8.04 7.72
CA HIS A 55 6.45 -7.60 6.44
C HIS A 55 7.11 -8.77 5.69
N ILE A 56 6.72 -9.01 4.43
CA ILE A 56 7.12 -10.22 3.70
C ILE A 56 7.84 -9.84 2.41
N THR A 57 9.09 -10.29 2.30
CA THR A 57 9.91 -10.11 1.08
C THR A 57 10.40 -11.46 0.53
N GLY A 58 10.97 -11.44 -0.66
CA GLY A 58 11.49 -12.59 -1.39
C GLY A 58 11.28 -12.43 -2.89
N THR A 59 11.93 -13.27 -3.70
CA THR A 59 11.72 -13.27 -5.15
C THR A 59 10.39 -13.95 -5.49
N ASN A 60 10.17 -15.14 -4.98
CA ASN A 60 8.98 -15.94 -5.25
C ASN A 60 8.21 -16.28 -3.98
N GLY A 61 6.89 -16.49 -4.12
CA GLY A 61 6.04 -16.98 -3.04
C GLY A 61 5.61 -15.94 -1.99
N LYS A 62 5.96 -14.65 -2.16
CA LYS A 62 5.58 -13.57 -1.24
C LYS A 62 4.07 -13.53 -0.98
N GLY A 63 3.27 -13.37 -2.03
CA GLY A 63 1.82 -13.26 -1.93
C GLY A 63 1.16 -14.53 -1.37
N SER A 64 1.66 -15.72 -1.71
CA SER A 64 1.18 -16.98 -1.12
C SER A 64 1.48 -17.04 0.38
N THR A 65 2.70 -16.66 0.77
CA THR A 65 3.10 -16.59 2.18
C THR A 65 2.26 -15.57 2.94
N ALA A 66 2.03 -14.38 2.35
CA ALA A 66 1.20 -13.34 2.95
C ALA A 66 -0.23 -13.83 3.22
N ARG A 67 -0.85 -14.49 2.25
CA ARG A 67 -2.20 -15.06 2.40
C ARG A 67 -2.27 -16.16 3.45
N MET A 68 -1.23 -17.03 3.53
CA MET A 68 -1.16 -18.06 4.56
C MET A 68 -1.02 -17.45 5.96
N VAL A 69 -0.13 -16.48 6.14
CA VAL A 69 0.08 -15.79 7.42
C VAL A 69 -1.20 -15.05 7.83
N GLU A 70 -1.85 -14.33 6.92
CA GLU A 70 -3.13 -13.66 7.17
C GLU A 70 -4.18 -14.66 7.67
N SER A 71 -4.36 -15.77 6.95
CA SER A 71 -5.34 -16.79 7.31
C SER A 71 -5.06 -17.41 8.70
N ILE A 72 -3.80 -17.60 9.06
CA ILE A 72 -3.41 -18.07 10.39
C ILE A 72 -3.79 -17.01 11.45
N CYS A 73 -3.38 -15.75 11.27
CA CYS A 73 -3.70 -14.68 12.22
C CYS A 73 -5.22 -14.54 12.43
N ARG A 74 -5.99 -14.57 11.36
CA ARG A 74 -7.45 -14.51 11.40
C ARG A 74 -8.07 -15.73 12.11
N THR A 75 -7.49 -16.93 11.94
CA THR A 75 -7.92 -18.13 12.66
C THR A 75 -7.69 -18.02 14.18
N TYR A 76 -6.69 -17.26 14.59
CA TYR A 76 -6.46 -16.93 16.01
C TYR A 76 -7.34 -15.77 16.52
N GLY A 77 -8.30 -15.30 15.72
CA GLY A 77 -9.27 -14.28 16.11
C GLY A 77 -8.76 -12.85 16.01
N MET A 78 -7.63 -12.63 15.34
CA MET A 78 -7.12 -11.27 15.06
C MET A 78 -7.91 -10.67 13.89
N ARG A 79 -8.18 -9.38 13.95
CA ARG A 79 -8.64 -8.61 12.81
C ARG A 79 -7.44 -8.31 11.91
N THR A 80 -7.53 -8.71 10.64
CA THR A 80 -6.37 -8.72 9.75
C THR A 80 -6.51 -7.73 8.61
N GLY A 81 -5.40 -7.04 8.27
CA GLY A 81 -5.21 -6.36 7.00
C GLY A 81 -4.25 -7.17 6.12
N LEU A 82 -4.48 -7.21 4.82
CA LEU A 82 -3.59 -7.84 3.85
C LEU A 82 -3.33 -6.88 2.69
N TYR A 83 -2.04 -6.64 2.39
CA TYR A 83 -1.61 -5.89 1.22
C TYR A 83 -0.71 -6.76 0.36
N THR A 84 -1.10 -7.00 -0.91
CA THR A 84 -0.39 -7.87 -1.85
C THR A 84 -0.22 -7.23 -3.23
N SER A 85 0.72 -7.74 -4.03
CA SER A 85 0.95 -7.29 -5.41
C SER A 85 1.52 -8.42 -6.29
N PRO A 86 1.24 -8.39 -7.61
CA PRO A 86 0.25 -7.56 -8.29
C PRO A 86 -1.20 -8.05 -8.08
N HIS A 87 -2.19 -7.34 -8.61
CA HIS A 87 -3.56 -7.85 -8.78
C HIS A 87 -3.66 -8.73 -10.05
N LEU A 88 -4.71 -9.53 -10.15
CA LEU A 88 -5.00 -10.37 -11.31
C LEU A 88 -5.97 -9.69 -12.27
N GLU A 89 -7.07 -9.15 -11.78
CA GLU A 89 -8.13 -8.52 -12.56
C GLU A 89 -8.35 -7.05 -12.15
N HIS A 90 -8.51 -6.78 -10.86
CA HIS A 90 -8.87 -5.47 -10.33
C HIS A 90 -7.92 -4.99 -9.23
N VAL A 91 -7.67 -3.68 -9.20
CA VAL A 91 -6.70 -3.07 -8.28
C VAL A 91 -7.11 -3.23 -6.80
N ASN A 92 -8.41 -3.29 -6.49
CA ASN A 92 -8.93 -3.48 -5.14
C ASN A 92 -8.58 -4.85 -4.52
N GLU A 93 -8.20 -5.86 -5.34
CA GLU A 93 -7.68 -7.15 -4.86
C GLU A 93 -6.43 -7.00 -3.98
N ARG A 94 -5.69 -5.89 -4.14
CA ARG A 94 -4.43 -5.66 -3.42
C ARG A 94 -4.62 -5.37 -1.95
N ILE A 95 -5.81 -4.95 -1.53
CA ILE A 95 -6.11 -4.58 -0.15
C ILE A 95 -7.28 -5.43 0.33
N ALA A 96 -7.08 -6.15 1.42
CA ALA A 96 -8.13 -6.96 2.02
C ALA A 96 -8.21 -6.72 3.54
N ILE A 97 -9.42 -6.81 4.08
CA ILE A 97 -9.71 -6.81 5.52
C ILE A 97 -10.38 -8.12 5.87
N ASP A 98 -9.87 -8.81 6.90
CA ASP A 98 -10.41 -10.10 7.38
C ASP A 98 -10.57 -11.14 6.25
N GLY A 99 -9.60 -11.18 5.32
CA GLY A 99 -9.57 -12.09 4.19
C GLY A 99 -10.51 -11.74 3.04
N GLN A 100 -11.22 -10.60 3.12
CA GLN A 100 -12.09 -10.11 2.05
C GLN A 100 -11.44 -8.90 1.37
N GLN A 101 -11.28 -8.98 0.04
CA GLN A 101 -10.83 -7.83 -0.74
C GLN A 101 -11.79 -6.65 -0.58
N LEU A 102 -11.31 -5.44 -0.71
CA LEU A 102 -12.16 -4.25 -0.65
C LEU A 102 -13.22 -4.32 -1.75
N SER A 103 -14.45 -3.94 -1.39
CA SER A 103 -15.47 -3.62 -2.39
C SER A 103 -15.07 -2.38 -3.19
N ASP A 104 -15.71 -2.16 -4.33
CA ASP A 104 -15.48 -0.97 -5.14
C ASP A 104 -15.76 0.31 -4.34
N ASP A 105 -16.86 0.31 -3.55
CA ASP A 105 -17.23 1.43 -2.69
C ASP A 105 -16.18 1.69 -1.60
N ASP A 106 -15.68 0.64 -0.91
CA ASP A 106 -14.63 0.78 0.11
C ASP A 106 -13.31 1.27 -0.49
N PHE A 107 -12.98 0.86 -1.71
CA PHE A 107 -11.78 1.31 -2.40
C PHE A 107 -11.87 2.79 -2.81
N VAL A 108 -13.02 3.21 -3.33
CA VAL A 108 -13.32 4.62 -3.63
C VAL A 108 -13.30 5.46 -2.36
N ASP A 109 -13.92 5.00 -1.28
CA ASP A 109 -13.88 5.69 0.01
C ASP A 109 -12.44 5.84 0.53
N ALA A 110 -11.60 4.80 0.42
CA ALA A 110 -10.20 4.88 0.83
C ALA A 110 -9.40 5.89 -0.02
N TRP A 111 -9.66 5.96 -1.33
CA TRP A 111 -9.09 6.97 -2.21
C TRP A 111 -9.52 8.38 -1.81
N ASP A 112 -10.81 8.61 -1.60
CA ASP A 112 -11.37 9.90 -1.22
C ASP A 112 -10.74 10.46 0.07
N GLN A 113 -10.40 9.59 1.02
CA GLN A 113 -9.75 10.01 2.27
C GLN A 113 -8.30 10.45 2.10
N VAL A 114 -7.57 9.86 1.15
CA VAL A 114 -6.13 10.12 1.02
C VAL A 114 -5.76 11.04 -0.15
N ARG A 115 -6.61 11.19 -1.16
CA ARG A 115 -6.27 11.91 -2.40
C ARG A 115 -5.82 13.37 -2.19
N ASP A 116 -6.48 14.09 -1.27
CA ASP A 116 -6.11 15.48 -0.99
C ASP A 116 -4.77 15.58 -0.26
N LEU A 117 -4.47 14.60 0.61
CA LEU A 117 -3.18 14.46 1.29
C LEU A 117 -2.06 14.10 0.29
N ILE A 118 -2.36 13.21 -0.65
CA ILE A 118 -1.46 12.87 -1.77
C ILE A 118 -1.18 14.10 -2.63
N ALA A 119 -2.20 14.91 -2.92
CA ALA A 119 -2.02 16.15 -3.68
C ALA A 119 -1.09 17.14 -2.97
N ILE A 120 -1.15 17.23 -1.64
CA ILE A 120 -0.22 18.03 -0.82
C ILE A 120 1.22 17.53 -0.98
N VAL A 121 1.43 16.22 -0.91
CA VAL A 121 2.76 15.62 -1.10
C VAL A 121 3.26 15.86 -2.53
N ASP A 122 2.41 15.65 -3.53
CA ASP A 122 2.74 15.86 -4.94
C ASP A 122 3.18 17.32 -5.21
N MET A 123 2.48 18.30 -4.65
CA MET A 123 2.87 19.73 -4.75
C MET A 123 4.24 19.98 -4.13
N LYS A 124 4.50 19.45 -2.94
CA LYS A 124 5.82 19.59 -2.29
C LYS A 124 6.94 18.93 -3.08
N MET A 125 6.67 17.78 -3.70
CA MET A 125 7.64 17.11 -4.57
C MET A 125 7.92 17.95 -5.82
N GLU A 126 6.91 18.56 -6.43
CA GLU A 126 7.07 19.44 -7.59
C GLU A 126 7.93 20.67 -7.25
N GLU A 127 7.71 21.31 -6.10
CA GLU A 127 8.55 22.40 -5.58
C GLU A 127 10.03 22.00 -5.43
N LEU A 128 10.28 20.74 -5.09
CA LEU A 128 11.62 20.15 -4.94
C LEU A 128 12.21 19.65 -6.28
N GLY A 129 11.50 19.80 -7.39
CA GLY A 129 11.89 19.24 -8.70
C GLY A 129 11.94 17.72 -8.71
N LYS A 130 11.10 17.06 -7.91
CA LYS A 130 11.01 15.61 -7.76
C LYS A 130 9.71 15.07 -8.38
N PRO A 131 9.68 13.79 -8.78
CA PRO A 131 8.47 13.18 -9.30
C PRO A 131 7.39 13.08 -8.22
N LYS A 132 6.13 13.14 -8.65
CA LYS A 132 4.94 12.85 -7.84
C LYS A 132 4.97 11.43 -7.27
N MET A 133 4.09 11.15 -6.31
CA MET A 133 3.89 9.80 -5.80
C MET A 133 3.53 8.84 -6.93
N SER A 134 4.18 7.68 -6.93
CA SER A 134 3.95 6.62 -7.90
C SER A 134 2.64 5.87 -7.64
N PHE A 135 2.23 5.07 -8.62
CA PHE A 135 1.09 4.17 -8.51
C PHE A 135 1.16 3.29 -7.24
N PHE A 136 2.32 2.64 -7.00
CA PHE A 136 2.47 1.72 -5.86
C PHE A 136 2.53 2.46 -4.52
N GLU A 137 3.17 3.63 -4.47
CA GLU A 137 3.19 4.48 -3.27
C GLU A 137 1.79 4.94 -2.86
N VAL A 138 0.96 5.31 -3.82
CA VAL A 138 -0.43 5.70 -3.56
C VAL A 138 -1.23 4.52 -3.02
N LEU A 139 -1.15 3.35 -3.63
CA LEU A 139 -1.84 2.16 -3.14
C LEU A 139 -1.35 1.73 -1.75
N THR A 140 -0.04 1.89 -1.48
CA THR A 140 0.54 1.61 -0.16
C THR A 140 -0.03 2.58 0.89
N ALA A 141 -0.14 3.87 0.57
CA ALA A 141 -0.75 4.86 1.47
C ALA A 141 -2.24 4.56 1.72
N MET A 142 -3.00 4.21 0.68
CA MET A 142 -4.40 3.78 0.81
C MET A 142 -4.54 2.55 1.71
N ALA A 143 -3.68 1.54 1.54
CA ALA A 143 -3.71 0.35 2.37
C ALA A 143 -3.44 0.66 3.84
N ILE A 144 -2.40 1.45 4.13
CA ILE A 144 -2.04 1.87 5.49
C ILE A 144 -3.20 2.65 6.13
N TRP A 145 -3.78 3.60 5.40
CA TRP A 145 -4.93 4.35 5.89
C TRP A 145 -6.12 3.43 6.19
N LYS A 146 -6.46 2.51 5.26
CA LYS A 146 -7.60 1.60 5.42
C LYS A 146 -7.41 0.63 6.58
N PHE A 147 -6.20 0.18 6.85
CA PHE A 147 -5.91 -0.69 8.00
C PHE A 147 -6.12 0.03 9.33
N ALA A 148 -5.78 1.30 9.42
CA ALA A 148 -6.06 2.10 10.60
C ALA A 148 -7.57 2.40 10.74
N ASP A 149 -8.24 2.77 9.64
CA ASP A 149 -9.69 3.03 9.61
C ASP A 149 -10.51 1.79 10.01
N ALA A 150 -10.11 0.62 9.53
CA ALA A 150 -10.74 -0.67 9.86
C ALA A 150 -10.26 -1.28 11.17
N PRO A 151 -9.64 -0.56 12.08
CA PRO A 151 -8.76 -0.89 13.20
C PRO A 151 -8.32 -2.37 13.24
N VAL A 152 -7.42 -2.75 12.30
CA VAL A 152 -6.88 -4.11 12.27
C VAL A 152 -5.89 -4.33 13.43
N ASP A 153 -5.81 -5.54 13.96
CA ASP A 153 -4.81 -5.92 14.96
C ASP A 153 -3.42 -6.09 14.33
N VAL A 154 -3.41 -6.64 13.10
CA VAL A 154 -2.17 -6.93 12.37
C VAL A 154 -2.37 -6.75 10.86
N ALA A 155 -1.45 -6.03 10.23
CA ALA A 155 -1.32 -5.92 8.79
C ALA A 155 -0.23 -6.86 8.27
N ILE A 156 -0.57 -7.68 7.29
CA ILE A 156 0.35 -8.55 6.56
C ILE A 156 0.65 -7.85 5.23
N VAL A 157 1.90 -7.43 5.06
CA VAL A 157 2.31 -6.54 3.97
C VAL A 157 3.35 -7.21 3.10
N GLU A 158 3.02 -7.42 1.83
CA GLU A 158 3.94 -7.91 0.81
C GLU A 158 4.77 -6.76 0.25
N VAL A 159 6.09 -6.94 0.18
CA VAL A 159 7.02 -6.03 -0.52
C VAL A 159 6.75 -6.10 -2.03
N GLY A 160 6.64 -4.95 -2.68
CA GLY A 160 6.47 -4.88 -4.12
C GLY A 160 7.72 -5.33 -4.88
N MET A 161 8.89 -4.75 -4.52
CA MET A 161 10.16 -5.05 -5.20
C MET A 161 11.36 -4.81 -4.27
N GLY A 162 12.21 -5.82 -4.14
CA GLY A 162 13.45 -5.74 -3.36
C GLY A 162 13.19 -5.66 -1.86
N GLY A 163 13.32 -4.49 -1.26
CA GLY A 163 13.09 -4.30 0.18
C GLY A 163 13.44 -2.88 0.62
N ARG A 164 14.74 -2.54 0.71
CA ARG A 164 15.24 -1.29 1.31
C ARG A 164 14.53 -0.02 0.81
N TRP A 165 14.23 0.04 -0.48
CA TRP A 165 13.65 1.21 -1.14
C TRP A 165 12.20 1.01 -1.57
N ASP A 166 11.62 -0.14 -1.20
CA ASP A 166 10.21 -0.41 -1.46
C ASP A 166 9.32 0.54 -0.65
N ALA A 167 8.21 0.97 -1.23
CA ALA A 167 7.28 1.89 -0.57
C ALA A 167 6.80 1.36 0.79
N THR A 168 6.67 0.04 0.93
CA THR A 168 6.24 -0.61 2.16
C THR A 168 7.29 -0.58 3.27
N ASN A 169 8.57 -0.26 2.96
CA ASN A 169 9.65 -0.23 3.95
C ASN A 169 9.66 1.03 4.85
N VAL A 170 8.60 1.82 4.80
CA VAL A 170 8.32 2.86 5.80
C VAL A 170 7.69 2.31 7.06
N LEU A 171 7.19 1.07 7.01
CA LEU A 171 6.57 0.38 8.13
C LEU A 171 7.65 -0.21 9.04
N ASP A 172 7.52 0.03 10.35
CA ASP A 172 8.36 -0.62 11.37
C ASP A 172 7.71 -1.97 11.75
N ALA A 173 8.23 -3.05 11.17
CA ALA A 173 7.58 -4.36 11.25
C ALA A 173 7.92 -5.08 12.56
N ASP A 174 6.88 -5.61 13.25
CA ASP A 174 7.03 -6.51 14.42
C ASP A 174 7.66 -7.84 14.04
N ALA A 175 7.42 -8.29 12.78
CA ALA A 175 8.02 -9.51 12.23
C ALA A 175 8.33 -9.33 10.75
N ALA A 176 9.50 -9.80 10.30
CA ALA A 176 9.89 -9.84 8.90
C ALA A 176 10.09 -11.29 8.44
N ILE A 177 9.48 -11.63 7.31
CA ILE A 177 9.63 -12.94 6.67
C ILE A 177 10.38 -12.74 5.36
N ILE A 178 11.50 -13.44 5.20
CA ILE A 178 12.30 -13.43 3.98
C ILE A 178 12.14 -14.79 3.30
N GLY A 179 11.42 -14.80 2.18
CA GLY A 179 11.29 -15.97 1.32
C GLY A 179 12.55 -16.24 0.50
N PRO A 180 12.52 -17.23 -0.40
CA PRO A 180 13.65 -17.51 -1.30
C PRO A 180 14.04 -16.24 -2.10
N ILE A 181 15.35 -15.96 -2.12
CA ILE A 181 15.95 -14.85 -2.88
C ILE A 181 16.64 -15.45 -4.11
N ASP A 182 16.35 -14.90 -5.27
CA ASP A 182 16.97 -15.24 -6.54
C ASP A 182 17.09 -13.97 -7.41
N MET A 183 17.73 -14.07 -8.56
CA MET A 183 17.90 -12.97 -9.50
C MET A 183 16.56 -12.58 -10.11
N ASP A 184 16.12 -11.36 -9.81
CA ASP A 184 14.90 -10.76 -10.35
C ASP A 184 15.05 -9.24 -10.41
N HIS A 185 14.25 -8.59 -11.24
CA HIS A 185 14.24 -7.13 -11.38
C HIS A 185 15.63 -6.51 -11.59
N MET A 186 16.53 -7.19 -12.28
CA MET A 186 17.96 -6.83 -12.45
C MET A 186 18.16 -5.43 -13.03
N ALA A 187 17.22 -4.93 -13.85
CA ALA A 187 17.27 -3.57 -14.39
C ALA A 187 17.20 -2.47 -13.31
N TRP A 188 16.72 -2.79 -12.11
CA TRP A 188 16.55 -1.86 -10.97
C TRP A 188 17.36 -2.25 -9.75
N LEU A 189 17.48 -3.54 -9.47
CA LEU A 189 18.16 -4.05 -8.27
C LEU A 189 19.62 -4.42 -8.52
N GLY A 190 20.06 -4.42 -9.78
CA GLY A 190 21.41 -4.82 -10.16
C GLY A 190 21.51 -6.31 -10.51
N ASP A 191 22.70 -6.72 -10.86
CA ASP A 191 23.06 -8.04 -11.36
C ASP A 191 23.87 -8.89 -10.37
N THR A 192 23.83 -8.49 -9.09
CA THR A 192 24.50 -9.19 -7.97
C THR A 192 23.59 -9.39 -6.79
#